data_1e2e3c9dc866a46470f8809a5f907b60
#
_entry.id   1e2e3c9dc866a46470f8809a5f907b60
#
_cell.length_a   1.000
_cell.length_b   1.000
_cell.length_c   1.000
_cell.angle_alpha   90.00
_cell.angle_beta   90.00
_cell.angle_gamma   90.00
#
_symmetry.space_group_name_H-M   'P 1'
#
loop_
_entity.id
_entity.type
_entity.pdbx_description
1 polymer ?
#
loop_
_entity_poly.entity_id
_entity_poly.type
_entity_poly.pdbx_seq_one_letter_code
_entity_poly.pdbx_strand_id
1 'polypeptide(L)'
;GEALETTTLLVEIGNGRHSLYLGNQYALYCQEPADLEAILAHNSQIMRQIMMLNDAALHRDNIMPVIKSTAWLDEMAQSMRSNGDNPDEILIYEPLAENLLLAYVFKNETFSISLDRLLLAQARISEAELQQTALDNLSRYSKGQIQIASDPQSGLNQILFDGTYDASLILLLSGVLAKHLPDNPVFALPTRDALFA
;
A
#
# COMPACT_ATOMS: atom_id res chain seq x y z
N GLY A 1 2.68 -30.92 3.68
CA GLY A 1 3.12 -29.71 3.05
C GLY A 1 3.74 -28.82 4.09
N GLU A 2 5.06 -28.69 4.09
CA GLU A 2 5.76 -27.69 4.90
C GLU A 2 5.39 -26.31 4.35
N ALA A 3 4.87 -25.46 5.23
CA ALA A 3 4.69 -24.07 4.92
C ALA A 3 6.08 -23.48 4.62
N LEU A 4 6.28 -22.96 3.41
CA LEU A 4 7.43 -22.15 3.07
C LEU A 4 7.39 -20.90 3.95
N GLU A 5 8.14 -20.95 5.04
CA GLU A 5 8.44 -19.78 5.84
C GLU A 5 9.23 -18.80 4.95
N THR A 6 8.70 -17.60 4.85
CA THR A 6 9.25 -16.39 4.24
C THR A 6 9.39 -16.35 2.71
N THR A 7 8.40 -15.75 2.07
CA THR A 7 8.47 -15.23 0.72
C THR A 7 9.17 -13.86 0.67
N THR A 8 10.18 -13.65 1.49
CA THR A 8 10.93 -12.40 1.55
C THR A 8 12.36 -12.64 1.06
N LEU A 9 12.78 -11.87 0.07
CA LEU A 9 14.15 -11.85 -0.43
C LEU A 9 14.84 -10.58 0.08
N LEU A 10 15.94 -10.75 0.80
CA LEU A 10 16.81 -9.64 1.17
C LEU A 10 17.77 -9.33 0.02
N VAL A 11 17.73 -8.11 -0.48
CA VAL A 11 18.58 -7.67 -1.59
C VAL A 11 19.49 -6.55 -1.08
N GLU A 12 20.80 -6.73 -1.23
CA GLU A 12 21.76 -5.67 -0.94
C GLU A 12 22.04 -4.85 -2.20
N ILE A 13 21.80 -3.54 -2.13
CA ILE A 13 21.97 -2.62 -3.25
C ILE A 13 22.83 -1.45 -2.75
N GLY A 14 24.06 -1.33 -3.27
CA GLY A 14 25.02 -0.35 -2.77
C GLY A 14 25.31 -0.57 -1.29
N ASN A 15 25.01 0.40 -0.45
CA ASN A 15 25.18 0.32 1.00
C ASN A 15 23.84 0.04 1.73
N GLY A 16 22.75 -0.19 1.00
CA GLY A 16 21.42 -0.41 1.54
C GLY A 16 20.97 -1.87 1.45
N ARG A 17 20.19 -2.31 2.44
CA ARG A 17 19.48 -3.58 2.44
C ARG A 17 18.00 -3.32 2.18
N HIS A 18 17.43 -4.07 1.25
CA HIS A 18 16.03 -3.93 0.85
C HIS A 18 15.33 -5.28 0.95
N SER A 19 14.20 -5.34 1.65
CA SER A 19 13.36 -6.53 1.71
C SER A 19 12.38 -6.53 0.55
N LEU A 20 12.43 -7.56 -0.27
CA LEU A 20 11.50 -7.80 -1.37
C LEU A 20 10.49 -8.87 -0.95
N TYR A 21 9.22 -8.51 -0.88
CA TYR A 21 8.15 -9.44 -0.54
C TYR A 21 7.65 -10.13 -1.81
N LEU A 22 7.91 -11.42 -1.92
CA LEU A 22 7.55 -12.23 -3.09
C LEU A 22 6.18 -12.92 -2.97
N GLY A 23 5.41 -12.66 -1.92
CA GLY A 23 4.14 -13.32 -1.67
C GLY A 23 3.14 -13.16 -2.81
N ASN A 24 3.00 -11.96 -3.35
CA ASN A 24 2.11 -11.70 -4.49
C ASN A 24 2.60 -12.44 -5.74
N GLN A 25 3.91 -12.45 -6.00
CA GLN A 25 4.52 -13.12 -7.14
C GLN A 25 4.40 -14.64 -7.02
N TYR A 26 4.55 -15.17 -5.81
CA TYR A 26 4.32 -16.59 -5.55
C TYR A 26 2.85 -16.97 -5.76
N ALA A 27 1.92 -16.13 -5.31
CA ALA A 27 0.49 -16.34 -5.56
C ALA A 27 0.16 -16.35 -7.06
N LEU A 28 0.73 -15.41 -7.85
CA LEU A 28 0.61 -15.40 -9.31
C LEU A 28 1.21 -16.66 -9.94
N TYR A 29 2.39 -17.07 -9.52
CA TYR A 29 3.02 -18.31 -9.99
C TYR A 29 2.16 -19.54 -9.68
N CYS A 30 1.53 -19.61 -8.51
CA CYS A 30 0.63 -20.71 -8.16
C CYS A 30 -0.63 -20.75 -9.03
N GLN A 31 -1.10 -19.59 -9.52
CA GLN A 31 -2.25 -19.51 -10.41
C GLN A 31 -1.88 -19.90 -11.85
N GLU A 32 -0.73 -19.45 -12.35
CA GLU A 32 -0.28 -19.69 -13.74
C GLU A 32 1.23 -19.96 -13.76
N PRO A 33 1.67 -21.19 -13.46
CA PRO A 33 3.11 -21.54 -13.42
C PRO A 33 3.85 -21.35 -14.74
N ALA A 34 3.11 -21.36 -15.87
CA ALA A 34 3.69 -21.14 -17.19
C ALA A 34 4.26 -19.72 -17.36
N ASP A 35 3.80 -18.75 -16.55
CA ASP A 35 4.21 -17.36 -16.62
C ASP A 35 5.44 -17.02 -15.74
N LEU A 36 6.15 -18.02 -15.21
CA LEU A 36 7.29 -17.80 -14.31
C LEU A 36 8.33 -16.83 -14.89
N GLU A 37 8.68 -16.98 -16.19
CA GLU A 37 9.65 -16.08 -16.82
C GLU A 37 9.15 -14.64 -16.89
N ALA A 38 7.87 -14.43 -17.18
CA ALA A 38 7.25 -13.11 -17.21
C ALA A 38 7.21 -12.49 -15.80
N ILE A 39 6.87 -13.28 -14.78
CA ILE A 39 6.88 -12.86 -13.37
C ILE A 39 8.28 -12.45 -12.94
N LEU A 40 9.31 -13.25 -13.27
CA LEU A 40 10.71 -12.95 -12.93
C LEU A 40 11.24 -11.73 -13.70
N ALA A 41 10.89 -11.57 -14.97
CA ALA A 41 11.25 -10.40 -15.76
C ALA A 41 10.65 -9.13 -15.21
N HIS A 42 9.36 -9.15 -14.83
CA HIS A 42 8.66 -8.04 -14.19
C HIS A 42 9.32 -7.65 -12.86
N ASN A 43 9.61 -8.62 -12.00
CA ASN A 43 10.30 -8.37 -10.73
C ASN A 43 11.71 -7.77 -10.94
N SER A 44 12.45 -8.29 -11.91
CA SER A 44 13.77 -7.75 -12.26
C SER A 44 13.69 -6.30 -12.74
N GLN A 45 12.63 -5.94 -13.46
CA GLN A 45 12.38 -4.57 -13.89
C GLN A 45 12.06 -3.67 -12.70
N ILE A 46 11.16 -4.10 -11.80
CA ILE A 46 10.84 -3.37 -10.56
C ILE A 46 12.11 -3.13 -9.75
N MET A 47 12.93 -4.15 -9.54
CA MET A 47 14.19 -4.04 -8.81
C MET A 47 15.13 -3.00 -9.43
N ARG A 48 15.30 -3.02 -10.74
CA ARG A 48 16.12 -1.99 -11.43
C ARG A 48 15.56 -0.59 -11.23
N GLN A 49 14.26 -0.42 -11.25
CA GLN A 49 13.61 0.87 -11.02
C GLN A 49 13.80 1.35 -9.58
N ILE A 50 13.69 0.45 -8.59
CA ILE A 50 13.99 0.75 -7.19
C ILE A 50 15.46 1.18 -7.05
N MET A 51 16.39 0.46 -7.69
CA MET A 51 17.82 0.80 -7.68
C MET A 51 18.12 2.17 -8.32
N MET A 52 17.28 2.60 -9.26
CA MET A 52 17.41 3.90 -9.93
C MET A 52 16.65 5.02 -9.20
N LEU A 53 15.94 4.71 -8.11
CA LEU A 53 15.33 5.73 -7.27
C LEU A 53 16.45 6.54 -6.62
N ASN A 54 16.71 7.69 -7.20
CA ASN A 54 17.55 8.73 -6.61
C ASN A 54 16.65 9.80 -5.99
N ASP A 55 17.23 10.72 -5.23
CA ASP A 55 16.52 11.79 -4.54
C ASP A 55 15.55 12.59 -5.44
N ALA A 56 15.82 12.67 -6.74
CA ALA A 56 14.99 13.38 -7.70
C ALA A 56 13.70 12.61 -8.08
N ALA A 57 13.66 11.30 -7.85
CA ALA A 57 12.50 10.46 -8.18
C ALA A 57 11.49 10.37 -7.03
N LEU A 58 11.90 10.66 -5.79
CA LEU A 58 11.03 10.66 -4.62
C LEU A 58 10.27 11.98 -4.51
N HIS A 59 9.21 12.11 -5.31
CA HIS A 59 8.42 13.33 -5.33
C HIS A 59 7.26 13.26 -4.34
N ARG A 60 7.08 14.31 -3.52
CA ARG A 60 6.02 14.38 -2.49
C ARG A 60 4.61 14.11 -3.05
N ASP A 61 4.36 14.44 -4.32
CA ASP A 61 3.06 14.23 -4.98
C ASP A 61 2.73 12.75 -5.24
N ASN A 62 3.71 11.86 -5.05
CA ASN A 62 3.58 10.42 -5.25
C ASN A 62 3.37 9.64 -3.95
N ILE A 63 3.29 10.31 -2.82
CA ILE A 63 3.01 9.67 -1.54
C ILE A 63 1.51 9.43 -1.42
N MET A 64 1.14 8.18 -1.19
CA MET A 64 -0.26 7.76 -1.09
C MET A 64 -0.52 7.06 0.24
N PRO A 65 -1.68 7.30 0.87
CA PRO A 65 -2.08 6.58 2.07
C PRO A 65 -2.63 5.21 1.68
N VAL A 66 -2.32 4.19 2.47
CA VAL A 66 -2.85 2.84 2.29
C VAL A 66 -3.34 2.29 3.63
N ILE A 67 -4.45 1.55 3.58
CA ILE A 67 -4.95 0.86 4.76
C ILE A 67 -4.35 -0.55 4.79
N LYS A 68 -3.82 -0.92 5.93
CA LYS A 68 -3.22 -2.23 6.22
C LYS A 68 -3.85 -2.85 7.45
N SER A 69 -3.79 -4.18 7.55
CA SER A 69 -4.13 -4.88 8.78
C SER A 69 -2.98 -4.84 9.79
N THR A 70 -3.29 -5.03 11.07
CA THR A 70 -2.26 -5.23 12.09
C THR A 70 -1.42 -6.48 11.82
N ALA A 71 -2.02 -7.53 11.23
CA ALA A 71 -1.28 -8.73 10.82
C ALA A 71 -0.16 -8.41 9.82
N TRP A 72 -0.39 -7.51 8.86
CA TRP A 72 0.66 -7.03 7.95
C TRP A 72 1.82 -6.38 8.72
N LEU A 73 1.51 -5.57 9.75
CA LEU A 73 2.55 -4.94 10.58
C LEU A 73 3.37 -5.98 11.34
N ASP A 74 2.71 -7.01 11.89
CA ASP A 74 3.38 -8.08 12.63
C ASP A 74 4.33 -8.87 11.73
N GLU A 75 3.91 -9.20 10.50
CA GLU A 75 4.74 -9.87 9.49
C GLU A 75 5.96 -9.01 9.11
N MET A 76 5.74 -7.71 8.85
CA MET A 76 6.81 -6.77 8.52
C MET A 76 7.81 -6.64 9.66
N ALA A 77 7.31 -6.44 10.88
CA ALA A 77 8.14 -6.31 12.07
C ALA A 77 8.95 -7.59 12.36
N GLN A 78 8.34 -8.76 12.20
CA GLN A 78 9.03 -10.04 12.35
C GLN A 78 10.16 -10.18 11.32
N SER A 79 9.89 -9.87 10.05
CA SER A 79 10.88 -9.93 8.99
C SER A 79 12.06 -8.99 9.26
N MET A 80 11.80 -7.73 9.67
CA MET A 80 12.83 -6.76 10.01
C MET A 80 13.69 -7.23 11.19
N ARG A 81 13.06 -7.69 12.27
CA ARG A 81 13.80 -8.23 13.44
C ARG A 81 14.69 -9.41 13.07
N SER A 82 14.22 -10.30 12.17
CA SER A 82 15.01 -11.43 11.69
C SER A 82 16.27 -11.00 10.92
N ASN A 83 16.23 -9.80 10.32
CA ASN A 83 17.36 -9.18 9.64
C ASN A 83 18.24 -8.31 10.56
N GLY A 84 17.88 -8.19 11.84
CA GLY A 84 18.60 -7.38 12.82
C GLY A 84 18.19 -5.90 12.84
N ASP A 85 17.11 -5.55 12.13
CA ASP A 85 16.58 -4.20 12.08
C ASP A 85 15.57 -3.94 13.20
N ASN A 86 15.44 -2.69 13.64
CA ASN A 86 14.43 -2.26 14.59
C ASN A 86 13.20 -1.70 13.85
N PRO A 87 12.05 -2.41 13.85
CA PRO A 87 10.85 -1.95 13.13
C PRO A 87 10.36 -0.57 13.59
N ASP A 88 10.47 -0.27 14.88
CA ASP A 88 9.97 1.00 15.46
C ASP A 88 10.77 2.22 14.99
N GLU A 89 12.01 2.01 14.55
CA GLU A 89 12.85 3.06 13.98
C GLU A 89 12.65 3.24 12.48
N ILE A 90 12.09 2.24 11.80
CA ILE A 90 12.00 2.21 10.34
C ILE A 90 10.58 2.46 9.87
N LEU A 91 9.59 1.73 10.42
CA LEU A 91 8.22 1.77 9.93
C LEU A 91 7.51 3.07 10.32
N ILE A 92 6.65 3.54 9.42
CA ILE A 92 5.75 4.67 9.64
C ILE A 92 4.32 4.17 9.47
N TYR A 93 3.55 4.25 10.53
CA TYR A 93 2.13 3.90 10.52
C TYR A 93 1.38 4.60 11.66
N GLU A 94 0.06 4.68 11.53
CA GLU A 94 -0.84 5.23 12.54
C GLU A 94 -1.99 4.23 12.77
N PRO A 95 -2.39 3.97 14.02
CA PRO A 95 -3.58 3.16 14.28
C PRO A 95 -4.84 3.87 13.72
N LEU A 96 -5.64 3.13 12.95
CA LEU A 96 -6.90 3.63 12.39
C LEU A 96 -8.12 3.03 13.10
N ALA A 97 -8.07 1.74 13.40
CA ALA A 97 -9.07 0.98 14.14
C ALA A 97 -8.39 -0.20 14.85
N GLU A 98 -9.16 -1.04 15.56
CA GLU A 98 -8.61 -2.16 16.33
C GLU A 98 -7.66 -3.06 15.53
N ASN A 99 -7.99 -3.34 14.26
CA ASN A 99 -7.22 -4.24 13.39
C ASN A 99 -6.72 -3.57 12.10
N LEU A 100 -6.82 -2.25 12.01
CA LEU A 100 -6.46 -1.48 10.83
C LEU A 100 -5.46 -0.38 11.15
N LEU A 101 -4.54 -0.17 10.22
CA LEU A 101 -3.50 0.83 10.27
C LEU A 101 -3.56 1.70 9.02
N LEU A 102 -3.24 2.97 9.19
CA LEU A 102 -2.85 3.85 8.10
C LEU A 102 -1.33 3.73 7.92
N ALA A 103 -0.92 3.32 6.74
CA ALA A 103 0.48 3.31 6.31
C ALA A 103 0.61 4.13 5.02
N TYR A 104 1.82 4.30 4.54
CA TYR A 104 2.09 5.14 3.39
C TYR A 104 2.94 4.41 2.38
N VAL A 105 2.72 4.71 1.11
CA VAL A 105 3.52 4.18 0.02
C VAL A 105 3.97 5.31 -0.89
N PHE A 106 5.14 5.15 -1.46
CA PHE A 106 5.56 5.92 -2.60
C PHE A 106 5.07 5.21 -3.87
N LYS A 107 4.19 5.86 -4.62
CA LYS A 107 3.60 5.35 -5.86
C LYS A 107 4.39 5.87 -7.05
N ASN A 108 4.69 4.99 -7.99
CA ASN A 108 5.10 5.38 -9.31
C ASN A 108 4.19 4.69 -10.36
N GLU A 109 4.47 4.82 -11.64
CA GLU A 109 3.61 4.28 -12.71
C GLU A 109 3.54 2.75 -12.71
N THR A 110 4.55 2.06 -12.22
CA THR A 110 4.71 0.60 -12.35
C THR A 110 4.75 -0.16 -11.04
N PHE A 111 5.02 0.51 -9.91
CA PHE A 111 5.12 -0.13 -8.60
C PHE A 111 4.79 0.83 -7.46
N SER A 112 4.61 0.28 -6.26
CA SER A 112 4.53 1.04 -5.02
C SER A 112 5.51 0.47 -4.00
N ILE A 113 6.21 1.34 -3.27
CA ILE A 113 7.14 0.98 -2.21
C ILE A 113 6.56 1.49 -0.89
N SER A 114 6.60 0.66 0.16
CA SER A 114 6.27 1.13 1.50
C SER A 114 7.20 2.26 1.90
N LEU A 115 6.62 3.35 2.36
CA LEU A 115 7.36 4.51 2.83
C LEU A 115 7.85 4.23 4.24
N ASP A 116 9.15 4.33 4.42
CA ASP A 116 9.83 4.27 5.71
C ASP A 116 10.43 5.63 6.08
N ARG A 117 11.00 5.75 7.28
CA ARG A 117 11.60 7.00 7.74
C ARG A 117 12.80 7.44 6.91
N LEU A 118 13.54 6.49 6.33
CA LEU A 118 14.68 6.80 5.46
C LEU A 118 14.21 7.44 4.15
N LEU A 119 13.22 6.82 3.48
CA LEU A 119 12.62 7.34 2.26
C LEU A 119 11.89 8.67 2.50
N LEU A 120 11.23 8.81 3.67
CA LEU A 120 10.58 10.07 4.05
C LEU A 120 11.60 11.21 4.19
N ALA A 121 12.74 10.94 4.84
CA ALA A 121 13.82 11.91 4.98
C ALA A 121 14.40 12.30 3.61
N GLN A 122 14.57 11.35 2.68
CA GLN A 122 15.01 11.61 1.31
C GLN A 122 13.99 12.47 0.54
N ALA A 123 12.69 12.22 0.73
CA ALA A 123 11.63 13.04 0.15
C ALA A 123 11.52 14.44 0.76
N ARG A 124 12.27 14.74 1.83
CA ARG A 124 12.29 16.01 2.57
C ARG A 124 10.90 16.42 3.10
N ILE A 125 10.16 15.46 3.61
CA ILE A 125 8.85 15.64 4.21
C ILE A 125 8.96 15.25 5.68
N SER A 126 8.40 16.07 6.56
CA SER A 126 8.30 15.72 7.97
C SER A 126 7.15 14.74 8.22
N GLU A 127 7.25 13.93 9.28
CA GLU A 127 6.12 13.06 9.70
C GLU A 127 4.85 13.86 9.97
N ALA A 128 4.97 15.10 10.47
CA ALA A 128 3.84 15.98 10.73
C ALA A 128 3.09 16.42 9.44
N GLU A 129 3.78 16.48 8.30
CA GLU A 129 3.19 16.86 7.01
C GLU A 129 2.69 15.64 6.23
N LEU A 130 3.13 14.43 6.60
CA LEU A 130 2.97 13.23 5.81
C LEU A 130 1.51 12.88 5.56
N GLN A 131 0.70 12.83 6.62
CA GLN A 131 -0.71 12.46 6.54
C GLN A 131 -1.47 13.42 5.63
N GLN A 132 -1.32 14.73 5.85
CA GLN A 132 -2.03 15.72 5.02
C GLN A 132 -1.58 15.65 3.56
N THR A 133 -0.27 15.51 3.31
CA THR A 133 0.26 15.36 1.95
C THR A 133 -0.33 14.14 1.25
N ALA A 134 -0.37 12.99 1.93
CA ALA A 134 -0.91 11.76 1.36
C ALA A 134 -2.42 11.86 1.09
N LEU A 135 -3.19 12.46 2.00
CA LEU A 135 -4.63 12.68 1.81
C LEU A 135 -4.93 13.63 0.65
N ASP A 136 -4.18 14.72 0.52
CA ASP A 136 -4.31 15.66 -0.60
C ASP A 136 -4.00 14.97 -1.94
N ASN A 137 -2.99 14.11 -1.96
CA ASN A 137 -2.64 13.33 -3.15
C ASN A 137 -3.74 12.32 -3.50
N LEU A 138 -4.26 11.58 -2.52
CA LEU A 138 -5.37 10.65 -2.74
C LEU A 138 -6.61 11.38 -3.26
N SER A 139 -6.96 12.51 -2.65
CA SER A 139 -8.09 13.34 -3.08
C SER A 139 -7.93 13.83 -4.52
N ARG A 140 -6.74 14.28 -4.89
CA ARG A 140 -6.43 14.74 -6.24
C ARG A 140 -6.47 13.59 -7.25
N TYR A 141 -5.89 12.46 -6.88
CA TYR A 141 -5.81 11.28 -7.73
C TYR A 141 -7.17 10.64 -7.98
N SER A 142 -8.04 10.58 -6.96
CA SER A 142 -9.38 9.99 -7.06
C SER A 142 -10.43 10.89 -7.69
N LYS A 143 -10.13 12.18 -7.90
CA LYS A 143 -11.09 13.16 -8.37
C LYS A 143 -11.71 12.80 -9.71
N GLY A 144 -13.04 12.63 -9.71
CA GLY A 144 -13.81 12.31 -10.91
C GLY A 144 -13.69 10.85 -11.39
N GLN A 145 -13.02 9.99 -10.62
CA GLN A 145 -12.82 8.58 -10.97
C GLN A 145 -13.60 7.62 -10.07
N ILE A 146 -14.12 8.10 -8.94
CA ILE A 146 -14.88 7.27 -7.99
C ILE A 146 -16.25 6.91 -8.60
N GLN A 147 -16.59 5.63 -8.55
CA GLN A 147 -17.87 5.09 -8.97
C GLN A 147 -18.52 4.37 -7.78
N ILE A 148 -19.85 4.38 -7.73
CA ILE A 148 -20.61 3.65 -6.72
C ILE A 148 -21.52 2.67 -7.46
N ALA A 149 -21.29 1.39 -7.23
CA ALA A 149 -22.14 0.31 -7.72
C ALA A 149 -23.06 -0.14 -6.59
N SER A 150 -24.35 0.10 -6.73
CA SER A 150 -25.35 -0.28 -5.74
C SER A 150 -26.00 -1.61 -6.14
N ASP A 151 -26.10 -2.54 -5.19
CA ASP A 151 -26.90 -3.73 -5.33
C ASP A 151 -28.31 -3.47 -4.74
N PRO A 152 -29.36 -3.41 -5.59
CA PRO A 152 -30.71 -3.12 -5.12
C PRO A 152 -31.31 -4.21 -4.22
N GLN A 153 -30.77 -5.43 -4.25
CA GLN A 153 -31.30 -6.54 -3.46
C GLN A 153 -30.75 -6.55 -2.03
N SER A 154 -29.43 -6.29 -1.87
CA SER A 154 -28.80 -6.25 -0.56
C SER A 154 -28.76 -4.86 0.06
N GLY A 155 -28.93 -3.80 -0.74
CA GLY A 155 -28.72 -2.42 -0.33
C GLY A 155 -27.25 -2.04 -0.13
N LEU A 156 -26.34 -2.93 -0.50
CA LEU A 156 -24.88 -2.72 -0.40
C LEU A 156 -24.41 -1.82 -1.54
N ASN A 157 -23.57 -0.86 -1.19
CA ASN A 157 -22.88 -0.01 -2.16
C ASN A 157 -21.40 -0.38 -2.19
N GLN A 158 -20.91 -0.79 -3.34
CA GLN A 158 -19.48 -0.94 -3.57
C GLN A 158 -18.92 0.36 -4.11
N ILE A 159 -17.89 0.87 -3.46
CA ILE A 159 -17.16 2.06 -3.89
C ILE A 159 -15.97 1.58 -4.70
N LEU A 160 -15.94 1.95 -5.97
CA LEU A 160 -14.96 1.51 -6.96
C LEU A 160 -14.10 2.69 -7.36
N PHE A 161 -12.80 2.44 -7.50
CA PHE A 161 -11.85 3.45 -7.95
C PHE A 161 -10.84 2.85 -8.95
N ASP A 162 -9.67 2.40 -8.48
CA ASP A 162 -8.59 1.91 -9.36
C ASP A 162 -8.16 0.47 -9.04
N GLY A 163 -8.85 -0.21 -8.13
CA GLY A 163 -8.53 -1.57 -7.70
C GLY A 163 -7.26 -1.66 -6.83
N THR A 164 -6.70 -0.53 -6.39
CA THR A 164 -5.49 -0.49 -5.56
C THR A 164 -5.70 0.32 -4.29
N TYR A 165 -6.35 1.47 -4.40
CA TYR A 165 -6.58 2.42 -3.31
C TYR A 165 -8.03 2.51 -2.89
N ASP A 166 -8.89 1.57 -3.31
CA ASP A 166 -10.34 1.60 -3.05
C ASP A 166 -10.62 1.66 -1.54
N ALA A 167 -9.99 0.80 -0.75
CA ALA A 167 -10.12 0.85 0.72
C ALA A 167 -9.65 2.19 1.32
N SER A 168 -8.64 2.81 0.73
CA SER A 168 -8.08 4.07 1.22
C SER A 168 -9.03 5.26 1.02
N LEU A 169 -10.04 5.13 0.14
CA LEU A 169 -11.06 6.16 -0.04
C LEU A 169 -11.86 6.44 1.24
N ILE A 170 -11.92 5.50 2.18
CA ILE A 170 -12.56 5.74 3.49
C ILE A 170 -11.94 6.95 4.21
N LEU A 171 -10.68 7.27 3.96
CA LEU A 171 -10.00 8.42 4.55
C LEU A 171 -10.53 9.77 4.01
N LEU A 172 -11.26 9.75 2.89
CA LEU A 172 -11.86 10.93 2.25
C LEU A 172 -13.35 11.10 2.57
N LEU A 173 -13.87 10.39 3.59
CA LEU A 173 -15.30 10.36 3.93
C LEU A 173 -15.91 11.74 4.18
N SER A 174 -15.21 12.61 4.89
CA SER A 174 -15.70 13.93 5.24
C SER A 174 -15.84 14.90 4.05
N GLY A 175 -15.30 14.53 2.89
CA GLY A 175 -15.26 15.40 1.70
C GLY A 175 -16.01 14.83 0.50
N VAL A 176 -15.37 13.87 -0.17
CA VAL A 176 -15.81 13.39 -1.49
C VAL A 176 -16.95 12.36 -1.36
N LEU A 177 -16.84 11.40 -0.43
CA LEU A 177 -17.79 10.30 -0.31
C LEU A 177 -19.06 10.70 0.42
N ALA A 178 -19.03 11.62 1.37
CA ALA A 178 -20.21 12.02 2.15
C ALA A 178 -21.40 12.50 1.30
N LYS A 179 -21.15 12.97 0.08
CA LYS A 179 -22.19 13.47 -0.84
C LYS A 179 -22.95 12.36 -1.55
N HIS A 180 -22.44 11.14 -1.53
CA HIS A 180 -22.93 10.01 -2.32
C HIS A 180 -23.44 8.85 -1.45
N LEU A 181 -23.29 8.96 -0.14
CA LEU A 181 -23.65 7.90 0.80
C LEU A 181 -24.82 8.33 1.71
N PRO A 182 -25.60 7.38 2.25
CA PRO A 182 -26.63 7.69 3.23
C PRO A 182 -26.06 8.26 4.51
N ASP A 183 -26.91 8.85 5.35
CA ASP A 183 -26.49 9.33 6.68
C ASP A 183 -26.01 8.15 7.55
N ASN A 184 -24.87 8.33 8.20
CA ASN A 184 -24.23 7.33 9.06
C ASN A 184 -23.97 5.95 8.40
N PRO A 185 -23.25 5.89 7.29
CA PRO A 185 -22.95 4.64 6.64
C PRO A 185 -22.06 3.73 7.50
N VAL A 186 -22.26 2.43 7.40
CA VAL A 186 -21.35 1.42 7.97
C VAL A 186 -20.45 0.91 6.87
N PHE A 187 -19.14 0.95 7.11
CA PHE A 187 -18.16 0.54 6.11
C PHE A 187 -17.59 -0.84 6.38
N ALA A 188 -17.36 -1.58 5.30
CA ALA A 188 -16.60 -2.82 5.34
C ALA A 188 -15.40 -2.72 4.38
N LEU A 189 -14.23 -3.11 4.89
CA LEU A 189 -12.97 -3.16 4.16
C LEU A 189 -12.46 -4.62 4.18
N PRO A 190 -13.02 -5.50 3.34
CA PRO A 190 -12.60 -6.91 3.35
C PRO A 190 -11.18 -7.11 2.82
N THR A 191 -10.76 -6.24 1.90
CA THR A 191 -9.43 -6.26 1.28
C THR A 191 -8.98 -4.83 1.00
N ARG A 192 -7.70 -4.65 0.62
CA ARG A 192 -7.12 -3.33 0.29
C ARG A 192 -7.75 -2.67 -0.96
N ASP A 193 -8.36 -3.47 -1.81
CA ASP A 193 -8.93 -3.11 -3.09
C ASP A 193 -10.47 -3.15 -3.09
N ALA A 194 -11.08 -3.21 -1.90
CA ALA A 194 -12.53 -3.24 -1.75
C ALA A 194 -13.01 -2.37 -0.59
N LEU A 195 -13.99 -1.50 -0.88
CA LEU A 195 -14.69 -0.66 0.07
C LEU A 195 -16.18 -0.78 -0.17
N PHE A 196 -16.93 -1.13 0.88
CA PHE A 196 -18.39 -1.22 0.86
C PHE A 196 -19.01 -0.27 1.89
N ALA A 197 -20.22 0.22 1.58
CA ALA A 197 -21.03 1.06 2.46
C ALA A 197 -22.52 0.65 2.43
#